data_22617266b0dec31acbb9be97abaf5c27
#
_entry.id   22617266b0dec31acbb9be97abaf5c27
#
_cell.length_a   1.000
_cell.length_b   1.000
_cell.length_c   1.000
_cell.angle_alpha   90.00
_cell.angle_beta   90.00
_cell.angle_gamma   90.00
#
_symmetry.space_group_name_H-M   'P 1'
#
loop_
_entity.id
_entity.type
_entity.pdbx_description
1 polymer ?
#
loop_
_entity_poly.entity_id
_entity_poly.type
_entity_poly.pdbx_seq_one_letter_code
_entity_poly.pdbx_strand_id
1 'polypeptide(L)'
;LEAVHANQAQIDAQAKDVVARLTALANQEGNESYSDIRNQMGDAMEEGCGIYRTQEGMEGAVNKIEELKERYKRISVKDKSSVFNTDLLYKIELGFILDVAQSIACSAVERKESRGAHQRLDFTERDDVNYLKHTQAFYNADGKPTIKYSDVKITKSQPAKRVYGAEGAAQEAAKKAAEQK
;
A
#
# COMPACT_ATOMS: atom_id res chain seq x y z
N LEU A 1 -4.37 22.28 26.76
CA LEU A 1 -4.86 21.05 26.09
C LEU A 1 -6.23 20.74 26.70
N GLU A 2 -7.31 20.96 25.97
CA GLU A 2 -8.63 20.48 26.38
C GLU A 2 -8.63 18.96 26.44
N ALA A 3 -9.14 18.42 27.55
CA ALA A 3 -9.28 16.97 27.70
C ALA A 3 -10.33 16.47 26.67
N VAL A 4 -9.93 15.60 25.79
CA VAL A 4 -10.88 14.93 24.86
C VAL A 4 -11.70 13.95 25.70
N HIS A 5 -12.96 14.27 25.93
CA HIS A 5 -13.88 13.34 26.58
C HIS A 5 -14.31 12.25 25.60
N ALA A 6 -13.89 11.01 25.87
CA ALA A 6 -14.32 9.87 25.07
C ALA A 6 -15.83 9.63 25.24
N ASN A 7 -16.55 9.48 24.14
CA ASN A 7 -17.95 9.07 24.17
C ASN A 7 -18.03 7.56 24.42
N GLN A 8 -18.35 7.15 25.64
CA GLN A 8 -18.40 5.75 26.04
C GLN A 8 -19.37 4.94 25.16
N ALA A 9 -20.52 5.47 24.81
CA ALA A 9 -21.48 4.78 23.96
C ALA A 9 -20.92 4.52 22.53
N GLN A 10 -20.12 5.45 22.01
CA GLN A 10 -19.45 5.27 20.73
C GLN A 10 -18.34 4.22 20.81
N ILE A 11 -17.56 4.20 21.88
CA ILE A 11 -16.54 3.17 22.12
C ILE A 11 -17.18 1.79 22.22
N ASP A 12 -18.26 1.66 23.00
CA ASP A 12 -18.97 0.39 23.17
C ASP A 12 -19.58 -0.10 21.85
N ALA A 13 -20.12 0.80 21.03
CA ALA A 13 -20.62 0.46 19.70
C ALA A 13 -19.52 -0.06 18.79
N GLN A 14 -18.36 0.62 18.73
CA GLN A 14 -17.21 0.19 17.95
C GLN A 14 -16.64 -1.15 18.45
N ALA A 15 -16.55 -1.34 19.75
CA ALA A 15 -16.09 -2.61 20.33
C ALA A 15 -17.02 -3.78 19.94
N LYS A 16 -18.34 -3.57 20.02
CA LYS A 16 -19.32 -4.58 19.58
C LYS A 16 -19.18 -4.92 18.09
N ASP A 17 -18.98 -3.91 17.25
CA ASP A 17 -18.78 -4.12 15.81
C ASP A 17 -17.51 -4.95 15.53
N VAL A 18 -16.38 -4.61 16.19
CA VAL A 18 -15.14 -5.38 16.06
C VAL A 18 -15.33 -6.82 16.51
N VAL A 19 -15.94 -7.05 17.67
CA VAL A 19 -16.22 -8.41 18.17
C VAL A 19 -17.11 -9.18 17.20
N ALA A 20 -18.15 -8.56 16.66
CA ALA A 20 -19.04 -9.20 15.70
C ALA A 20 -18.31 -9.61 14.42
N ARG A 21 -17.44 -8.74 13.86
CA ARG A 21 -16.63 -9.05 12.68
C ARG A 21 -15.65 -10.19 12.93
N LEU A 22 -14.94 -10.17 14.06
CA LEU A 22 -14.00 -11.24 14.43
C LEU A 22 -14.72 -12.57 14.65
N THR A 23 -15.89 -12.55 15.29
CA THR A 23 -16.71 -13.74 15.49
C THR A 23 -17.23 -14.30 14.16
N ALA A 24 -17.66 -13.42 13.25
CA ALA A 24 -18.08 -13.84 11.92
C ALA A 24 -16.93 -14.49 11.14
N LEU A 25 -15.73 -13.90 11.19
CA LEU A 25 -14.55 -14.47 10.55
C LEU A 25 -14.16 -15.82 11.16
N ALA A 26 -14.17 -15.95 12.50
CA ALA A 26 -13.85 -17.20 13.20
C ALA A 26 -14.82 -18.35 12.85
N ASN A 27 -16.09 -18.01 12.57
CA ASN A 27 -17.12 -18.97 12.19
C ASN A 27 -17.31 -19.13 10.70
N GLN A 28 -16.59 -18.34 9.89
CA GLN A 28 -16.71 -18.36 8.43
C GLN A 28 -16.32 -19.74 7.90
N GLU A 29 -17.21 -20.28 7.07
CA GLU A 29 -16.98 -21.49 6.30
C GLU A 29 -16.64 -21.15 4.85
N GLY A 30 -15.79 -21.95 4.23
CA GLY A 30 -15.38 -21.77 2.86
C GLY A 30 -14.34 -22.78 2.42
N ASN A 31 -13.91 -22.66 1.18
CA ASN A 31 -12.99 -23.60 0.53
C ASN A 31 -11.67 -22.94 0.08
N GLU A 32 -11.49 -21.65 0.36
CA GLU A 32 -10.28 -20.92 -0.02
C GLU A 32 -9.16 -21.09 1.02
N SER A 33 -7.94 -21.16 0.54
CA SER A 33 -6.74 -21.30 1.36
C SER A 33 -6.10 -19.94 1.64
N TYR A 34 -5.77 -19.69 2.90
CA TYR A 34 -4.97 -18.53 3.31
C TYR A 34 -3.65 -18.43 2.54
N SER A 35 -2.89 -19.54 2.50
CA SER A 35 -1.57 -19.55 1.87
C SER A 35 -1.64 -19.27 0.37
N ASP A 36 -2.65 -19.80 -0.31
CA ASP A 36 -2.80 -19.62 -1.75
C ASP A 36 -3.13 -18.17 -2.09
N ILE A 37 -4.04 -17.53 -1.34
CA ILE A 37 -4.37 -16.12 -1.53
C ILE A 37 -3.15 -15.24 -1.24
N ARG A 38 -2.44 -15.50 -0.13
CA ARG A 38 -1.25 -14.75 0.26
C ARG A 38 -0.13 -14.85 -0.78
N ASN A 39 0.15 -16.06 -1.26
CA ASN A 39 1.21 -16.27 -2.25
C ASN A 39 0.86 -15.60 -3.57
N GLN A 40 -0.36 -15.80 -4.09
CA GLN A 40 -0.80 -15.15 -5.34
C GLN A 40 -0.80 -13.62 -5.24
N MET A 41 -1.09 -13.05 -4.06
CA MET A 41 -0.94 -11.61 -3.83
C MET A 41 0.53 -11.19 -3.90
N GLY A 42 1.43 -11.96 -3.28
CA GLY A 42 2.87 -11.72 -3.34
C GLY A 42 3.39 -11.72 -4.77
N ASP A 43 3.06 -12.76 -5.54
CA ASP A 43 3.44 -12.91 -6.94
C ASP A 43 2.93 -11.73 -7.79
N ALA A 44 1.65 -11.35 -7.64
CA ALA A 44 1.07 -10.23 -8.37
C ALA A 44 1.73 -8.89 -8.02
N MET A 45 2.07 -8.68 -6.75
CA MET A 45 2.77 -7.46 -6.32
C MET A 45 4.22 -7.43 -6.77
N GLU A 46 4.92 -8.55 -6.81
CA GLU A 46 6.28 -8.66 -7.33
C GLU A 46 6.31 -8.41 -8.84
N GLU A 47 5.41 -9.00 -9.60
CA GLU A 47 5.34 -8.85 -11.05
C GLU A 47 4.91 -7.44 -11.44
N GLY A 48 3.84 -6.90 -10.85
CA GLY A 48 3.26 -5.61 -11.25
C GLY A 48 3.84 -4.39 -10.56
N CYS A 49 4.20 -4.50 -9.29
CA CYS A 49 4.66 -3.40 -8.44
C CYS A 49 6.10 -3.57 -7.93
N GLY A 50 6.88 -4.49 -8.51
CA GLY A 50 8.28 -4.72 -8.19
C GLY A 50 9.19 -3.57 -8.59
N ILE A 51 10.44 -3.89 -9.01
CA ILE A 51 11.46 -2.88 -9.30
C ILE A 51 11.10 -2.09 -10.56
N TYR A 52 10.79 -2.79 -11.67
CA TYR A 52 10.45 -2.18 -12.97
C TYR A 52 8.96 -2.29 -13.22
N ARG A 53 8.31 -1.15 -13.40
CA ARG A 53 6.85 -1.06 -13.46
C ARG A 53 6.37 -0.55 -14.80
N THR A 54 5.23 -1.08 -15.24
CA THR A 54 4.50 -0.59 -16.41
C THR A 54 3.04 -0.37 -16.02
N GLN A 55 2.31 0.44 -16.80
CA GLN A 55 0.88 0.65 -16.58
C GLN A 55 0.13 -0.69 -16.54
N GLU A 56 0.35 -1.52 -17.56
CA GLU A 56 -0.29 -2.83 -17.69
C GLU A 56 -0.01 -3.76 -16.51
N GLY A 57 1.27 -3.87 -16.10
CA GLY A 57 1.66 -4.72 -14.96
C GLY A 57 1.01 -4.29 -13.66
N MET A 58 1.01 -2.98 -13.37
CA MET A 58 0.39 -2.46 -12.15
C MET A 58 -1.13 -2.60 -12.16
N GLU A 59 -1.80 -2.38 -13.29
CA GLU A 59 -3.24 -2.63 -13.45
C GLU A 59 -3.57 -4.12 -13.28
N GLY A 60 -2.72 -4.99 -13.80
CA GLY A 60 -2.80 -6.44 -13.57
C GLY A 60 -2.76 -6.79 -12.09
N ALA A 61 -1.82 -6.19 -11.32
CA ALA A 61 -1.73 -6.38 -9.88
C ALA A 61 -3.00 -5.87 -9.16
N VAL A 62 -3.51 -4.68 -9.52
CA VAL A 62 -4.76 -4.14 -8.95
C VAL A 62 -5.92 -5.11 -9.17
N ASN A 63 -6.10 -5.59 -10.40
CA ASN A 63 -7.19 -6.51 -10.74
C ASN A 63 -7.06 -7.85 -10.00
N LYS A 64 -5.82 -8.37 -9.88
CA LYS A 64 -5.57 -9.60 -9.13
C LYS A 64 -5.86 -9.45 -7.65
N ILE A 65 -5.48 -8.33 -7.04
CA ILE A 65 -5.79 -8.07 -5.63
C ILE A 65 -7.30 -7.98 -5.41
N GLU A 66 -8.07 -7.38 -6.33
CA GLU A 66 -9.54 -7.36 -6.25
C GLU A 66 -10.13 -8.77 -6.29
N GLU A 67 -9.69 -9.61 -7.22
CA GLU A 67 -10.08 -11.02 -7.26
C GLU A 67 -9.78 -11.73 -5.93
N LEU A 68 -8.59 -11.51 -5.39
CA LEU A 68 -8.16 -12.13 -4.13
C LEU A 68 -8.97 -11.63 -2.93
N LYS A 69 -9.38 -10.36 -2.90
CA LYS A 69 -10.30 -9.82 -1.88
C LYS A 69 -11.67 -10.49 -1.93
N GLU A 70 -12.19 -10.80 -3.11
CA GLU A 70 -13.43 -11.56 -3.25
C GLU A 70 -13.24 -13.03 -2.79
N ARG A 71 -12.11 -13.64 -3.07
CA ARG A 71 -11.79 -14.99 -2.60
C ARG A 71 -11.59 -15.03 -1.09
N TYR A 72 -11.00 -13.99 -0.50
CA TYR A 72 -10.83 -13.85 0.96
C TYR A 72 -12.17 -13.99 1.71
N LYS A 73 -13.29 -13.55 1.14
CA LYS A 73 -14.63 -13.71 1.72
C LYS A 73 -15.07 -15.17 1.85
N ARG A 74 -14.37 -16.10 1.21
CA ARG A 74 -14.65 -17.55 1.23
C ARG A 74 -13.57 -18.37 1.94
N ILE A 75 -12.70 -17.70 2.69
CA ILE A 75 -11.66 -18.35 3.49
C ILE A 75 -12.30 -19.00 4.74
N SER A 76 -11.85 -20.19 5.13
CA SER A 76 -12.33 -20.83 6.36
C SER A 76 -11.28 -20.77 7.47
N VAL A 77 -11.72 -20.60 8.71
CA VAL A 77 -10.89 -20.80 9.92
C VAL A 77 -11.07 -22.23 10.40
N LYS A 78 -10.04 -23.04 10.28
CA LYS A 78 -10.08 -24.47 10.64
C LYS A 78 -9.91 -24.67 12.15
N ASP A 79 -8.99 -23.94 12.75
CA ASP A 79 -8.79 -23.96 14.20
C ASP A 79 -9.93 -23.20 14.88
N LYS A 80 -10.67 -23.88 15.75
CA LYS A 80 -11.78 -23.30 16.53
C LYS A 80 -11.42 -23.06 18.00
N SER A 81 -10.14 -23.20 18.35
CA SER A 81 -9.66 -22.91 19.70
C SER A 81 -9.79 -21.43 20.05
N SER A 82 -10.02 -21.13 21.32
CA SER A 82 -10.08 -19.73 21.82
C SER A 82 -8.72 -19.23 22.31
N VAL A 83 -7.69 -20.09 22.36
CA VAL A 83 -6.37 -19.79 22.90
C VAL A 83 -5.32 -20.10 21.84
N PHE A 84 -4.44 -19.14 21.57
CA PHE A 84 -3.36 -19.22 20.58
C PHE A 84 -3.84 -19.63 19.16
N ASN A 85 -5.02 -19.15 18.76
CA ASN A 85 -5.56 -19.42 17.43
C ASN A 85 -4.82 -18.60 16.36
N THR A 86 -3.67 -19.11 15.93
CA THR A 86 -2.85 -18.47 14.88
C THR A 86 -3.52 -18.53 13.51
N ASP A 87 -4.40 -19.51 13.27
CA ASP A 87 -5.16 -19.61 12.01
C ASP A 87 -6.11 -18.40 11.84
N LEU A 88 -6.84 -18.03 12.90
CA LEU A 88 -7.67 -16.83 12.90
C LEU A 88 -6.82 -15.56 12.75
N LEU A 89 -5.69 -15.47 13.49
CA LEU A 89 -4.81 -14.30 13.43
C LEU A 89 -4.29 -14.06 12.01
N TYR A 90 -3.75 -15.08 11.36
CA TYR A 90 -3.23 -14.97 9.99
C TYR A 90 -4.31 -14.58 8.97
N LYS A 91 -5.55 -14.98 9.18
CA LYS A 91 -6.65 -14.58 8.31
C LYS A 91 -7.06 -13.13 8.52
N ILE A 92 -7.04 -12.63 9.75
CA ILE A 92 -7.23 -11.20 10.05
C ILE A 92 -6.12 -10.38 9.37
N GLU A 93 -4.87 -10.78 9.55
CA GLU A 93 -3.70 -10.12 8.93
C GLU A 93 -3.79 -10.12 7.40
N LEU A 94 -4.20 -11.24 6.79
CA LEU A 94 -4.36 -11.32 5.34
C LEU A 94 -5.34 -10.27 4.81
N GLY A 95 -6.46 -10.04 5.49
CA GLY A 95 -7.40 -8.99 5.12
C GLY A 95 -6.73 -7.61 5.10
N PHE A 96 -5.93 -7.28 6.12
CA PHE A 96 -5.20 -6.01 6.17
C PHE A 96 -4.10 -5.92 5.11
N ILE A 97 -3.38 -7.01 4.86
CA ILE A 97 -2.33 -7.05 3.84
C ILE A 97 -2.92 -6.82 2.44
N LEU A 98 -4.08 -7.41 2.13
CA LEU A 98 -4.78 -7.18 0.86
C LEU A 98 -5.20 -5.71 0.69
N ASP A 99 -5.69 -5.05 1.74
CA ASP A 99 -6.05 -3.63 1.70
C ASP A 99 -4.81 -2.74 1.50
N VAL A 100 -3.70 -3.05 2.16
CA VAL A 100 -2.42 -2.33 2.00
C VAL A 100 -1.86 -2.54 0.58
N ALA A 101 -1.84 -3.77 0.08
CA ALA A 101 -1.39 -4.09 -1.27
C ALA A 101 -2.21 -3.35 -2.33
N GLN A 102 -3.53 -3.30 -2.18
CA GLN A 102 -4.41 -2.54 -3.07
C GLN A 102 -4.09 -1.04 -3.04
N SER A 103 -3.86 -0.47 -1.85
CA SER A 103 -3.50 0.94 -1.69
C SER A 103 -2.17 1.27 -2.38
N ILE A 104 -1.18 0.38 -2.28
CA ILE A 104 0.12 0.53 -2.94
C ILE A 104 -0.04 0.46 -4.45
N ALA A 105 -0.72 -0.58 -4.97
CA ALA A 105 -0.88 -0.79 -6.41
C ALA A 105 -1.68 0.34 -7.06
N CYS A 106 -2.82 0.76 -6.48
CA CYS A 106 -3.62 1.86 -6.99
C CYS A 106 -2.85 3.19 -6.98
N SER A 107 -2.07 3.47 -5.91
CA SER A 107 -1.24 4.67 -5.84
C SER A 107 -0.12 4.66 -6.90
N ALA A 108 0.44 3.48 -7.19
CA ALA A 108 1.48 3.32 -8.20
C ALA A 108 0.95 3.53 -9.62
N VAL A 109 -0.24 3.00 -9.94
CA VAL A 109 -0.90 3.20 -11.23
C VAL A 109 -1.10 4.68 -11.55
N GLU A 110 -1.57 5.46 -10.56
CA GLU A 110 -1.89 6.88 -10.73
C GLU A 110 -0.64 7.78 -10.94
N ARG A 111 0.54 7.34 -10.47
CA ARG A 111 1.76 8.14 -10.57
C ARG A 111 2.51 7.88 -11.86
N LYS A 112 2.37 8.80 -12.83
CA LYS A 112 2.96 8.69 -14.19
C LYS A 112 4.32 9.38 -14.28
N GLU A 113 5.25 8.96 -13.42
CA GLU A 113 6.64 9.43 -13.39
C GLU A 113 7.54 8.33 -12.81
N SER A 114 8.85 8.50 -12.86
CA SER A 114 9.82 7.72 -12.10
C SER A 114 10.43 8.55 -10.98
N ARG A 115 10.26 8.10 -9.71
CA ARG A 115 10.76 8.80 -8.51
C ARG A 115 11.14 7.81 -7.41
N GLY A 116 12.35 7.87 -6.92
CA GLY A 116 12.85 6.96 -5.88
C GLY A 116 12.78 5.50 -6.31
N ALA A 117 12.12 4.66 -5.53
CA ALA A 117 11.89 3.25 -5.87
C ALA A 117 10.74 3.03 -6.87
N HIS A 118 9.95 4.05 -7.18
CA HIS A 118 8.91 3.98 -8.21
C HIS A 118 9.55 4.20 -9.57
N GLN A 119 9.98 3.12 -10.22
CA GLN A 119 10.64 3.16 -11.53
C GLN A 119 9.69 2.64 -12.61
N ARG A 120 9.21 3.55 -13.45
CA ARG A 120 8.32 3.29 -14.58
C ARG A 120 9.11 3.14 -15.88
N LEU A 121 8.92 2.03 -16.60
CA LEU A 121 9.51 1.85 -17.93
C LEU A 121 8.80 2.69 -19.00
N ASP A 122 7.55 3.02 -18.77
CA ASP A 122 6.70 3.83 -19.65
C ASP A 122 6.73 5.34 -19.32
N PHE A 123 7.22 5.73 -18.13
CA PHE A 123 7.42 7.11 -17.69
C PHE A 123 8.76 7.25 -16.96
N THR A 124 9.85 7.23 -17.70
CA THR A 124 11.22 7.13 -17.14
C THR A 124 11.70 8.37 -16.40
N GLU A 125 11.13 9.53 -16.68
CA GLU A 125 11.56 10.81 -16.10
C GLU A 125 10.77 11.15 -14.84
N ARG A 126 11.42 11.93 -13.96
CA ARG A 126 10.78 12.54 -12.79
C ARG A 126 10.02 13.79 -13.23
N ASP A 127 8.79 13.93 -12.75
CA ASP A 127 7.92 15.08 -13.06
C ASP A 127 7.64 15.89 -11.78
N ASP A 128 8.46 16.94 -11.55
CA ASP A 128 8.30 17.82 -10.40
C ASP A 128 7.13 18.82 -10.55
N VAL A 129 6.59 18.99 -11.76
CA VAL A 129 5.46 19.89 -12.01
C VAL A 129 4.15 19.27 -11.53
N ASN A 130 3.91 18.01 -11.92
CA ASN A 130 2.65 17.33 -11.63
C ASN A 130 2.71 16.49 -10.36
N TYR A 131 3.88 15.89 -10.04
CA TYR A 131 4.02 14.86 -9.02
C TYR A 131 4.98 15.18 -7.86
N LEU A 132 5.46 16.42 -7.70
CA LEU A 132 6.11 16.83 -6.44
C LEU A 132 5.04 17.00 -5.35
N LYS A 133 4.35 15.91 -5.04
CA LYS A 133 3.20 15.83 -4.14
C LYS A 133 3.22 14.52 -3.36
N HIS A 134 2.61 14.54 -2.18
CA HIS A 134 2.27 13.31 -1.47
C HIS A 134 1.10 12.61 -2.16
N THR A 135 1.20 11.32 -2.42
CA THR A 135 0.07 10.48 -2.81
C THR A 135 -0.62 9.98 -1.54
N GLN A 136 -1.92 10.15 -1.46
CA GLN A 136 -2.76 9.75 -0.33
C GLN A 136 -3.81 8.77 -0.81
N ALA A 137 -3.83 7.57 -0.22
CA ALA A 137 -4.85 6.56 -0.48
C ALA A 137 -5.88 6.58 0.66
N PHE A 138 -7.12 6.85 0.34
CA PHE A 138 -8.23 6.86 1.30
C PHE A 138 -8.99 5.54 1.19
N TYR A 139 -9.15 4.86 2.31
CA TYR A 139 -9.89 3.62 2.37
C TYR A 139 -11.33 3.79 1.90
N ASN A 140 -11.80 2.82 1.12
CA ASN A 140 -13.18 2.70 0.69
C ASN A 140 -13.63 1.25 0.92
N ALA A 141 -14.63 1.05 1.76
CA ALA A 141 -15.14 -0.27 2.12
C ALA A 141 -15.72 -1.05 0.91
N ASP A 142 -16.26 -0.31 -0.05
CA ASP A 142 -17.02 -0.88 -1.18
C ASP A 142 -16.19 -0.99 -2.47
N GLY A 143 -14.89 -0.76 -2.43
CA GLY A 143 -14.08 -0.82 -3.64
C GLY A 143 -12.64 -0.39 -3.52
N LYS A 144 -12.11 0.14 -4.64
CA LYS A 144 -10.75 0.66 -4.71
C LYS A 144 -10.58 1.90 -3.83
N PRO A 145 -9.39 2.11 -3.24
CA PRO A 145 -9.10 3.33 -2.50
C PRO A 145 -9.22 4.56 -3.40
N THR A 146 -9.69 5.66 -2.84
CA THR A 146 -9.66 6.95 -3.52
C THR A 146 -8.28 7.56 -3.41
N ILE A 147 -7.64 7.83 -4.53
CA ILE A 147 -6.30 8.45 -4.56
C ILE A 147 -6.44 9.96 -4.68
N LYS A 148 -5.75 10.68 -3.78
CA LYS A 148 -5.63 12.15 -3.79
C LYS A 148 -4.18 12.57 -3.64
N TYR A 149 -3.91 13.85 -3.91
CA TYR A 149 -2.60 14.44 -3.76
C TYR A 149 -2.65 15.63 -2.79
N SER A 150 -1.58 15.82 -2.04
CA SER A 150 -1.35 17.02 -1.24
C SER A 150 0.05 17.57 -1.49
N ASP A 151 0.22 18.86 -1.29
CA ASP A 151 1.48 19.53 -1.56
C ASP A 151 2.57 19.13 -0.57
N VAL A 152 3.80 19.03 -1.08
CA VAL A 152 4.99 18.82 -0.26
C VAL A 152 5.48 20.17 0.28
N LYS A 153 5.69 20.25 1.59
CA LYS A 153 6.32 21.42 2.22
C LYS A 153 7.84 21.30 2.18
N ILE A 154 8.49 22.06 1.33
CA ILE A 154 9.95 22.11 1.26
C ILE A 154 10.48 23.00 2.38
N THR A 155 11.23 22.44 3.33
CA THR A 155 11.69 23.16 4.53
C THR A 155 13.20 23.40 4.59
N LYS A 156 14.00 22.53 3.99
CA LYS A 156 15.49 22.62 4.12
C LYS A 156 16.20 22.65 2.78
N SER A 157 15.92 21.74 1.88
CA SER A 157 16.61 21.61 0.61
C SER A 157 15.64 21.42 -0.55
N GLN A 158 15.97 22.00 -1.69
CA GLN A 158 15.20 21.77 -2.91
C GLN A 158 15.42 20.35 -3.44
N PRO A 159 14.39 19.75 -4.06
CA PRO A 159 14.54 18.45 -4.71
C PRO A 159 15.59 18.51 -5.82
N ALA A 160 16.57 17.62 -5.79
CA ALA A 160 17.59 17.51 -6.82
C ALA A 160 17.43 16.19 -7.60
N LYS A 161 17.75 16.21 -8.90
CA LYS A 161 17.80 14.99 -9.71
C LYS A 161 18.95 14.13 -9.19
N ARG A 162 18.67 12.89 -8.83
CA ARG A 162 19.70 11.94 -8.44
C ARG A 162 20.28 11.29 -9.70
N VAL A 163 21.57 11.38 -9.85
CA VAL A 163 22.31 10.77 -10.95
C VAL A 163 23.33 9.78 -10.42
N TYR A 164 23.61 8.72 -11.17
CA TYR A 164 24.49 7.62 -10.78
C TYR A 164 25.65 7.48 -11.77
N GLY A 165 26.69 6.73 -11.38
CA GLY A 165 27.82 6.46 -12.23
C GLY A 165 28.72 7.67 -12.48
N ALA A 166 29.36 7.74 -13.65
CA ALA A 166 30.32 8.79 -14.00
C ALA A 166 29.70 10.19 -14.02
N GLU A 167 28.44 10.31 -14.48
CA GLU A 167 27.72 11.58 -14.49
C GLU A 167 27.43 12.09 -13.07
N GLY A 168 27.07 11.21 -12.14
CA GLY A 168 26.87 11.55 -10.74
C GLY A 168 28.17 12.00 -10.07
N ALA A 169 29.28 11.32 -10.34
CA ALA A 169 30.58 11.69 -9.82
C ALA A 169 31.03 13.08 -10.33
N ALA A 170 30.79 13.39 -11.61
CA ALA A 170 31.10 14.68 -12.20
C ALA A 170 30.27 15.82 -11.59
N GLN A 171 28.96 15.60 -11.36
CA GLN A 171 28.10 16.60 -10.72
C GLN A 171 28.49 16.85 -9.25
N GLU A 172 28.84 15.80 -8.51
CA GLU A 172 29.29 15.94 -7.14
C GLU A 172 30.64 16.68 -7.04
N ALA A 173 31.56 16.42 -7.95
CA ALA A 173 32.84 17.14 -8.05
C ALA A 173 32.63 18.62 -8.38
N ALA A 174 31.74 18.95 -9.32
CA ALA A 174 31.36 20.31 -9.67
C ALA A 174 30.75 21.07 -8.49
N LYS A 175 29.86 20.42 -7.71
CA LYS A 175 29.25 21.00 -6.52
C LYS A 175 30.27 21.30 -5.43
N LYS A 176 31.19 20.38 -5.14
CA LYS A 176 32.28 20.58 -4.18
C LYS A 176 33.22 21.73 -4.58
N ALA A 177 33.52 21.88 -5.87
CA ALA A 177 34.33 22.98 -6.38
C ALA A 177 33.61 24.36 -6.28
N ALA A 178 32.29 24.38 -6.34
CA ALA A 178 31.49 25.60 -6.16
C ALA A 178 31.40 26.03 -4.68
N GLU A 179 31.36 25.08 -3.75
CA GLU A 179 31.32 25.33 -2.29
C GLU A 179 32.65 25.81 -1.69
N GLN A 180 33.75 25.67 -2.43
CA GLN A 180 35.11 26.11 -2.01
C GLN A 180 35.46 27.53 -2.53
N LYS A 181 34.59 28.20 -3.23
CA LYS A 181 34.74 29.60 -3.68
C LYS A 181 33.90 30.53 -2.84
#